data_6bf10db543992dc8e8c69940874863e6
#
_entry.id   6bf10db543992dc8e8c69940874863e6
#
_cell.length_a   1.000
_cell.length_b   1.000
_cell.length_c   1.000
_cell.angle_alpha   90.00
_cell.angle_beta   90.00
_cell.angle_gamma   90.00
#
_symmetry.space_group_name_H-M   'P 1'
#
loop_
_entity.id
_entity.type
_entity.pdbx_description
1 polymer ?
#
loop_
_entity_poly.entity_id
_entity_poly.type
_entity_poly.pdbx_seq_one_letter_code
_entity_poly.pdbx_strand_id
1 'polypeptide(L)'
;MRLFAIGDLHLPGGEEKPMDVFGTQWENHMERISEDWREKVQDEDVVLIPGDISWAMQLRAAVPDLELIGRLPGKKVLLKGNHDYWWNAISQVRAHLPEGMYAIQHDAVETDAAIICGTRGWMLPTTEAEQTQEDEKIFHRELMRLKLSIEAAMALQSPKPLVVMMHFPPLFEAERDTPVTELLAQYPVHTVVYGHLHGAGIRAGFNGEWKGIRYRLVSCDALDFRLAEVALKDL
;
A
#
# COMPACT_ATOMS: atom_id res chain seq x y z
N MET A 1 7.32 -17.77 8.29
CA MET A 1 6.39 -16.85 7.63
C MET A 1 6.84 -15.43 7.91
N ARG A 2 7.01 -14.63 6.89
CA ARG A 2 7.50 -13.24 6.92
C ARG A 2 6.46 -12.35 6.25
N LEU A 3 6.55 -11.04 6.51
CA LEU A 3 5.75 -10.02 5.87
C LEU A 3 6.67 -9.13 5.03
N PHE A 4 6.30 -8.92 3.79
CA PHE A 4 7.00 -8.02 2.86
C PHE A 4 6.05 -6.93 2.36
N ALA A 5 6.61 -5.86 1.82
CA ALA A 5 5.83 -4.80 1.18
C ALA A 5 6.59 -4.20 -0.01
N ILE A 6 5.83 -3.86 -1.04
CA ILE A 6 6.26 -3.06 -2.19
C ILE A 6 5.01 -2.44 -2.82
N GLY A 7 5.00 -1.13 -3.05
CA GLY A 7 3.91 -0.41 -3.68
C GLY A 7 4.29 0.16 -5.04
N ASP A 8 3.29 0.77 -5.69
CA ASP A 8 3.51 1.60 -6.87
C ASP A 8 4.17 0.83 -8.02
N LEU A 9 3.64 -0.36 -8.30
CA LEU A 9 4.19 -1.25 -9.35
C LEU A 9 4.00 -0.67 -10.75
N HIS A 10 2.97 0.14 -10.94
CA HIS A 10 2.67 0.84 -12.19
C HIS A 10 2.75 -0.07 -13.43
N LEU A 11 2.12 -1.24 -13.34
CA LEU A 11 2.06 -2.19 -14.45
C LEU A 11 1.28 -1.60 -15.64
N PRO A 12 1.56 -2.03 -16.87
CA PRO A 12 1.12 -1.33 -18.09
C PRO A 12 -0.40 -1.35 -18.32
N GLY A 13 -1.15 -2.28 -17.72
CA GLY A 13 -2.60 -2.33 -17.89
C GLY A 13 -3.06 -2.76 -19.29
N GLY A 14 -2.25 -3.54 -19.99
CA GLY A 14 -2.53 -4.00 -21.35
C GLY A 14 -2.28 -2.94 -22.43
N GLU A 15 -1.65 -1.82 -22.09
CA GLU A 15 -1.25 -0.76 -23.01
C GLU A 15 0.27 -0.59 -23.01
N GLU A 16 0.82 -0.03 -24.11
CA GLU A 16 2.23 0.38 -24.13
C GLU A 16 2.41 1.67 -23.32
N LYS A 17 2.63 1.52 -22.02
CA LYS A 17 2.95 2.63 -21.08
C LYS A 17 4.29 2.35 -20.41
N PRO A 18 5.41 2.59 -21.10
CA PRO A 18 6.72 2.36 -20.51
C PRO A 18 6.96 3.34 -19.38
N MET A 19 7.38 2.82 -18.22
CA MET A 19 7.70 3.65 -17.04
C MET A 19 9.07 4.33 -17.16
N ASP A 20 9.93 3.94 -18.10
CA ASP A 20 11.24 4.55 -18.38
C ASP A 20 11.15 6.02 -18.78
N VAL A 21 9.98 6.52 -19.22
CA VAL A 21 9.71 7.95 -19.41
C VAL A 21 9.90 8.78 -18.13
N PHE A 22 9.84 8.15 -16.96
CA PHE A 22 10.09 8.75 -15.65
C PHE A 22 11.55 8.61 -15.19
N GLY A 23 12.41 8.07 -16.05
CA GLY A 23 13.84 7.91 -15.84
C GLY A 23 14.34 6.49 -16.08
N THR A 24 15.61 6.36 -16.45
CA THR A 24 16.22 5.08 -16.79
C THR A 24 16.23 4.07 -15.64
N GLN A 25 16.07 4.53 -14.39
CA GLN A 25 15.94 3.64 -13.24
C GLN A 25 14.69 2.73 -13.32
N TRP A 26 13.66 3.11 -14.10
CA TRP A 26 12.45 2.33 -14.32
C TRP A 26 12.58 1.29 -15.44
N GLU A 27 13.70 1.26 -16.16
CA GLU A 27 13.93 0.23 -17.19
C GLU A 27 13.84 -1.16 -16.56
N ASN A 28 13.02 -2.03 -17.16
CA ASN A 28 12.80 -3.42 -16.72
C ASN A 28 12.45 -3.54 -15.23
N HIS A 29 11.76 -2.53 -14.68
CA HIS A 29 11.47 -2.48 -13.22
C HIS A 29 10.71 -3.71 -12.73
N MET A 30 9.74 -4.22 -13.50
CA MET A 30 8.95 -5.37 -13.09
C MET A 30 9.75 -6.68 -13.13
N GLU A 31 10.69 -6.83 -14.07
CA GLU A 31 11.62 -7.95 -14.08
C GLU A 31 12.49 -7.95 -12.82
N ARG A 32 13.08 -6.80 -12.47
CA ARG A 32 13.92 -6.62 -11.25
C ARG A 32 13.11 -6.93 -9.99
N ILE A 33 11.89 -6.41 -9.88
CA ILE A 33 10.98 -6.71 -8.78
C ILE A 33 10.68 -8.21 -8.72
N SER A 34 10.38 -8.84 -9.85
CA SER A 34 10.03 -10.25 -9.92
C SER A 34 11.18 -11.18 -9.55
N GLU A 35 12.41 -10.82 -9.90
CA GLU A 35 13.62 -11.56 -9.51
C GLU A 35 13.84 -11.50 -8.00
N ASP A 36 13.85 -10.30 -7.41
CA ASP A 36 14.00 -10.10 -5.96
C ASP A 36 12.85 -10.77 -5.19
N TRP A 37 11.62 -10.72 -5.72
CA TRP A 37 10.46 -11.37 -5.13
C TRP A 37 10.62 -12.89 -5.06
N ARG A 38 11.01 -13.54 -6.17
CA ARG A 38 11.24 -15.00 -6.21
C ARG A 38 12.41 -15.44 -5.34
N GLU A 39 13.42 -14.59 -5.17
CA GLU A 39 14.57 -14.87 -4.30
C GLU A 39 14.19 -14.84 -2.81
N LYS A 40 13.35 -13.88 -2.40
CA LYS A 40 13.08 -13.60 -0.99
C LYS A 40 11.84 -14.28 -0.44
N VAL A 41 10.76 -14.32 -1.23
CA VAL A 41 9.42 -14.69 -0.75
C VAL A 41 9.18 -16.18 -0.94
N GLN A 42 8.64 -16.83 0.10
CA GLN A 42 8.18 -18.22 0.07
C GLN A 42 6.64 -18.26 -0.04
N ASP A 43 6.07 -19.42 -0.38
CA ASP A 43 4.62 -19.54 -0.60
C ASP A 43 3.77 -19.23 0.64
N GLU A 44 4.33 -19.46 1.84
CA GLU A 44 3.68 -19.13 3.11
C GLU A 44 3.81 -17.65 3.53
N ASP A 45 4.71 -16.87 2.92
CA ASP A 45 4.92 -15.46 3.24
C ASP A 45 3.77 -14.58 2.72
N VAL A 46 3.69 -13.36 3.22
CA VAL A 46 2.66 -12.37 2.82
C VAL A 46 3.34 -11.15 2.24
N VAL A 47 2.80 -10.63 1.13
CA VAL A 47 3.29 -9.40 0.49
C VAL A 47 2.18 -8.36 0.42
N LEU A 48 2.45 -7.19 0.95
CA LEU A 48 1.56 -6.03 0.94
C LEU A 48 1.85 -5.15 -0.27
N ILE A 49 0.78 -4.75 -0.99
CA ILE A 49 0.89 -3.87 -2.16
C ILE A 49 -0.02 -2.65 -1.92
N PRO A 50 0.52 -1.56 -1.34
CA PRO A 50 -0.25 -0.39 -0.95
C PRO A 50 -0.57 0.58 -2.11
N GLY A 51 -1.13 0.06 -3.20
CA GLY A 51 -1.69 0.85 -4.29
C GLY A 51 -0.79 1.09 -5.48
N ASP A 52 -1.36 1.77 -6.47
CA ASP A 52 -0.79 2.07 -7.78
C ASP A 52 -0.21 0.84 -8.47
N ILE A 53 -1.09 -0.16 -8.62
CA ILE A 53 -0.76 -1.49 -9.10
C ILE A 53 -0.66 -1.49 -10.64
N SER A 54 -1.64 -0.88 -11.30
CA SER A 54 -1.76 -0.93 -12.77
C SER A 54 -2.34 0.36 -13.35
N TRP A 55 -1.82 0.78 -14.48
CA TRP A 55 -2.34 1.91 -15.28
C TRP A 55 -3.65 1.59 -16.02
N ALA A 56 -4.18 0.39 -15.88
CA ALA A 56 -5.42 0.01 -16.53
C ALA A 56 -6.57 0.98 -16.21
N MET A 57 -7.38 1.31 -17.21
CA MET A 57 -8.57 2.14 -17.03
C MET A 57 -9.80 1.31 -16.63
N GLN A 58 -9.78 0.00 -16.89
CA GLN A 58 -10.89 -0.91 -16.64
C GLN A 58 -10.38 -2.22 -16.04
N LEU A 59 -11.18 -2.85 -15.18
CA LEU A 59 -10.82 -4.08 -14.49
C LEU A 59 -10.35 -5.20 -15.44
N ARG A 60 -11.04 -5.41 -16.56
CA ARG A 60 -10.64 -6.42 -17.55
C ARG A 60 -9.24 -6.21 -18.12
N ALA A 61 -8.78 -4.96 -18.21
CA ALA A 61 -7.43 -4.63 -18.68
C ALA A 61 -6.39 -4.80 -17.58
N ALA A 62 -6.79 -4.72 -16.30
CA ALA A 62 -5.91 -4.99 -15.17
C ALA A 62 -5.71 -6.50 -14.90
N VAL A 63 -6.61 -7.37 -15.38
CA VAL A 63 -6.53 -8.82 -15.09
C VAL A 63 -5.18 -9.43 -15.47
N PRO A 64 -4.57 -9.18 -16.63
CA PRO A 64 -3.25 -9.71 -16.96
C PRO A 64 -2.16 -9.28 -15.95
N ASP A 65 -2.20 -8.05 -15.46
CA ASP A 65 -1.27 -7.55 -14.45
C ASP A 65 -1.48 -8.25 -13.10
N LEU A 66 -2.74 -8.45 -12.71
CA LEU A 66 -3.10 -9.19 -11.49
C LEU A 66 -2.66 -10.65 -11.58
N GLU A 67 -2.80 -11.29 -12.74
CA GLU A 67 -2.31 -12.64 -12.99
C GLU A 67 -0.78 -12.73 -12.93
N LEU A 68 -0.06 -11.71 -13.45
CA LEU A 68 1.39 -11.63 -13.36
C LEU A 68 1.84 -11.62 -11.90
N ILE A 69 1.23 -10.76 -11.07
CA ILE A 69 1.49 -10.69 -9.62
C ILE A 69 1.06 -12.01 -8.94
N GLY A 70 -0.07 -12.59 -9.35
CA GLY A 70 -0.61 -13.83 -8.79
C GLY A 70 0.34 -15.00 -8.91
N ARG A 71 1.12 -15.07 -10.00
CA ARG A 71 2.13 -16.13 -10.25
C ARG A 71 3.40 -16.01 -9.42
N LEU A 72 3.62 -14.89 -8.75
CA LEU A 72 4.74 -14.72 -7.83
C LEU A 72 4.44 -15.46 -6.51
N PRO A 73 5.46 -15.94 -5.77
CA PRO A 73 5.23 -16.67 -4.52
C PRO A 73 4.62 -15.81 -3.41
N GLY A 74 4.02 -16.45 -2.42
CA GLY A 74 3.40 -15.83 -1.26
C GLY A 74 1.96 -15.36 -1.48
N LYS A 75 1.24 -15.08 -0.39
CA LYS A 75 -0.10 -14.46 -0.39
C LYS A 75 0.05 -12.95 -0.57
N LYS A 76 -0.87 -12.31 -1.28
CA LYS A 76 -0.81 -10.87 -1.54
C LYS A 76 -2.01 -10.16 -0.96
N VAL A 77 -1.79 -9.01 -0.33
CA VAL A 77 -2.86 -8.11 0.11
C VAL A 77 -2.73 -6.79 -0.65
N LEU A 78 -3.77 -6.46 -1.39
CA LEU A 78 -3.83 -5.29 -2.26
C LEU A 78 -4.65 -4.17 -1.62
N LEU A 79 -4.22 -2.95 -1.83
CA LEU A 79 -4.97 -1.74 -1.55
C LEU A 79 -5.04 -0.88 -2.82
N LYS A 80 -6.11 -0.12 -2.99
CA LYS A 80 -6.25 0.82 -4.11
C LYS A 80 -5.34 2.03 -3.96
N GLY A 81 -4.60 2.39 -5.01
CA GLY A 81 -3.93 3.69 -5.15
C GLY A 81 -4.76 4.73 -5.90
N ASN A 82 -4.18 5.89 -6.20
CA ASN A 82 -4.88 6.95 -6.93
C ASN A 82 -4.88 6.72 -8.45
N HIS A 83 -3.93 5.98 -8.98
CA HIS A 83 -3.86 5.61 -10.39
C HIS A 83 -4.56 4.28 -10.72
N ASP A 84 -5.06 3.54 -9.74
CA ASP A 84 -5.85 2.33 -9.97
C ASP A 84 -7.28 2.68 -10.40
N TYR A 85 -7.44 3.28 -11.58
CA TYR A 85 -8.74 3.67 -12.14
C TYR A 85 -9.66 2.49 -12.41
N TRP A 86 -9.07 1.31 -12.68
CA TRP A 86 -9.75 0.05 -12.89
C TRP A 86 -10.48 -0.48 -11.64
N TRP A 87 -10.06 -0.04 -10.46
CA TRP A 87 -10.60 -0.49 -9.19
C TRP A 87 -11.89 0.25 -8.85
N ASN A 88 -13.01 -0.29 -9.28
CA ASN A 88 -14.34 0.26 -9.05
C ASN A 88 -14.99 -0.36 -7.79
N ALA A 89 -15.95 -1.29 -7.98
CA ALA A 89 -16.60 -1.98 -6.88
C ALA A 89 -15.69 -3.09 -6.33
N ILE A 90 -15.45 -3.07 -5.03
CA ILE A 90 -14.55 -4.05 -4.37
C ILE A 90 -15.01 -5.50 -4.60
N SER A 91 -16.30 -5.77 -4.67
CA SER A 91 -16.83 -7.11 -4.94
C SER A 91 -16.42 -7.63 -6.33
N GLN A 92 -16.40 -6.74 -7.34
CA GLN A 92 -15.93 -7.09 -8.67
C GLN A 92 -14.42 -7.33 -8.69
N VAL A 93 -13.65 -6.49 -7.99
CA VAL A 93 -12.21 -6.70 -7.86
C VAL A 93 -11.93 -8.07 -7.26
N ARG A 94 -12.53 -8.37 -6.11
CA ARG A 94 -12.34 -9.66 -5.41
C ARG A 94 -12.72 -10.87 -6.26
N ALA A 95 -13.75 -10.74 -7.10
CA ALA A 95 -14.18 -11.81 -7.99
C ALA A 95 -13.19 -12.14 -9.14
N HIS A 96 -12.25 -11.23 -9.42
CA HIS A 96 -11.25 -11.37 -10.49
C HIS A 96 -9.82 -11.57 -9.96
N LEU A 97 -9.64 -11.59 -8.63
CA LEU A 97 -8.33 -11.86 -8.06
C LEU A 97 -7.93 -13.32 -8.23
N PRO A 98 -6.67 -13.60 -8.61
CA PRO A 98 -6.09 -14.93 -8.50
C PRO A 98 -6.17 -15.49 -7.07
N GLU A 99 -6.09 -16.82 -6.96
CA GLU A 99 -6.01 -17.49 -5.67
C GLU A 99 -4.82 -16.98 -4.84
N GLY A 100 -5.02 -16.83 -3.53
CA GLY A 100 -4.00 -16.31 -2.61
C GLY A 100 -3.83 -14.79 -2.65
N MET A 101 -4.67 -14.08 -3.42
CA MET A 101 -4.70 -12.62 -3.43
C MET A 101 -5.95 -12.08 -2.74
N TYR A 102 -5.78 -11.04 -1.96
CA TYR A 102 -6.84 -10.38 -1.19
C TYR A 102 -6.83 -8.88 -1.50
N ALA A 103 -7.99 -8.26 -1.52
CA ALA A 103 -8.15 -6.82 -1.66
C ALA A 103 -8.88 -6.26 -0.44
N ILE A 104 -8.33 -5.23 0.19
CA ILE A 104 -8.97 -4.53 1.29
C ILE A 104 -9.50 -3.17 0.84
N GLN A 105 -10.66 -2.80 1.41
CA GLN A 105 -11.27 -1.48 1.21
C GLN A 105 -12.21 -1.19 2.38
N HIS A 106 -11.78 -0.41 3.35
CA HIS A 106 -12.50 -0.06 4.59
C HIS A 106 -12.83 -1.28 5.49
N ASP A 107 -12.17 -2.37 5.29
CA ASP A 107 -12.27 -3.61 6.04
C ASP A 107 -10.86 -4.12 6.40
N ALA A 108 -10.78 -5.33 6.91
CA ALA A 108 -9.52 -5.95 7.29
C ALA A 108 -9.47 -7.40 6.84
N VAL A 109 -8.26 -7.92 6.70
CA VAL A 109 -8.00 -9.34 6.48
C VAL A 109 -7.00 -9.84 7.51
N GLU A 110 -7.30 -10.97 8.12
CA GLU A 110 -6.35 -11.69 8.92
C GLU A 110 -5.53 -12.62 8.03
N THR A 111 -4.23 -12.45 8.07
CA THR A 111 -3.26 -13.34 7.44
C THR A 111 -2.58 -14.19 8.50
N ASP A 112 -1.76 -15.15 8.08
CA ASP A 112 -1.00 -15.94 9.03
C ASP A 112 0.08 -15.10 9.77
N ALA A 113 0.58 -14.02 9.16
CA ALA A 113 1.61 -13.14 9.72
C ALA A 113 1.07 -11.99 10.58
N ALA A 114 -0.03 -11.36 10.17
CA ALA A 114 -0.55 -10.15 10.78
C ALA A 114 -2.03 -9.92 10.42
N ILE A 115 -2.69 -9.02 11.13
CA ILE A 115 -3.95 -8.42 10.69
C ILE A 115 -3.60 -7.22 9.81
N ILE A 116 -4.16 -7.16 8.61
CA ILE A 116 -3.92 -6.11 7.64
C ILE A 116 -5.21 -5.30 7.45
N CYS A 117 -5.12 -4.00 7.62
CA CYS A 117 -6.21 -3.06 7.35
C CYS A 117 -5.66 -1.80 6.66
N GLY A 118 -6.53 -0.87 6.29
CA GLY A 118 -6.06 0.39 5.72
C GLY A 118 -7.04 1.05 4.78
N THR A 119 -6.59 2.16 4.23
CA THR A 119 -7.31 2.96 3.23
C THR A 119 -6.33 3.60 2.27
N ARG A 120 -6.84 4.02 1.10
CA ARG A 120 -6.04 4.79 0.15
C ARG A 120 -5.43 6.04 0.80
N GLY A 121 -6.17 6.70 1.67
CA GLY A 121 -5.81 8.02 2.18
C GLY A 121 -6.03 9.13 1.15
N TRP A 122 -5.55 10.31 1.47
CA TRP A 122 -5.54 11.51 0.62
C TRP A 122 -4.42 12.46 1.04
N MET A 123 -4.21 13.50 0.24
CA MET A 123 -3.25 14.57 0.56
C MET A 123 -3.53 15.13 1.95
N LEU A 124 -2.49 15.21 2.78
CA LEU A 124 -2.59 15.81 4.11
C LEU A 124 -2.90 17.30 4.01
N PRO A 125 -3.74 17.84 4.91
CA PRO A 125 -3.94 19.28 5.03
C PRO A 125 -2.66 19.90 5.60
N THR A 126 -1.76 20.33 4.74
CA THR A 126 -0.54 21.05 5.13
C THR A 126 -0.75 22.55 5.04
N THR A 127 -0.01 23.32 5.83
CA THR A 127 -0.07 24.80 5.83
C THR A 127 0.47 25.42 4.54
N GLU A 128 1.19 24.66 3.72
CA GLU A 128 1.87 25.14 2.52
C GLU A 128 1.11 24.85 1.21
N ALA A 129 0.15 23.91 1.22
CA ALA A 129 -0.62 23.57 0.04
C ALA A 129 -1.99 24.25 0.03
N GLU A 130 -2.32 24.97 -1.05
CA GLU A 130 -3.70 25.40 -1.31
C GLU A 130 -4.56 24.17 -1.55
N GLN A 131 -5.26 23.70 -0.51
CA GLN A 131 -6.25 22.64 -0.64
C GLN A 131 -7.58 23.22 -1.09
N THR A 132 -8.23 22.50 -2.01
CA THR A 132 -9.61 22.82 -2.39
C THR A 132 -10.58 22.30 -1.32
N GLN A 133 -11.77 22.87 -1.24
CA GLN A 133 -12.84 22.32 -0.39
C GLN A 133 -13.18 20.86 -0.70
N GLU A 134 -12.96 20.42 -1.93
CA GLU A 134 -13.17 19.03 -2.33
C GLU A 134 -12.07 18.12 -1.77
N ASP A 135 -10.82 18.56 -1.78
CA ASP A 135 -9.71 17.80 -1.16
C ASP A 135 -9.93 17.61 0.33
N GLU A 136 -10.39 18.64 1.03
CA GLU A 136 -10.73 18.58 2.45
C GLU A 136 -11.84 17.54 2.73
N LYS A 137 -12.91 17.54 1.93
CA LYS A 137 -13.98 16.54 2.03
C LYS A 137 -13.48 15.12 1.78
N ILE A 138 -12.62 14.95 0.75
CA ILE A 138 -12.04 13.64 0.43
C ILE A 138 -11.15 13.20 1.59
N PHE A 139 -10.28 14.07 2.11
CA PHE A 139 -9.42 13.77 3.25
C PHE A 139 -10.21 13.29 4.47
N HIS A 140 -11.24 14.04 4.88
CA HIS A 140 -12.09 13.65 6.01
C HIS A 140 -12.79 12.30 5.77
N ARG A 141 -13.26 12.05 4.56
CA ARG A 141 -13.86 10.77 4.20
C ARG A 141 -12.84 9.63 4.30
N GLU A 142 -11.61 9.81 3.83
CA GLU A 142 -10.56 8.79 3.92
C GLU A 142 -10.12 8.57 5.37
N LEU A 143 -10.08 9.61 6.21
CA LEU A 143 -9.80 9.47 7.64
C LEU A 143 -10.87 8.62 8.35
N MET A 144 -12.15 8.85 8.02
CA MET A 144 -13.25 8.02 8.54
C MET A 144 -13.17 6.56 8.03
N ARG A 145 -12.76 6.36 6.77
CA ARG A 145 -12.56 5.05 6.19
C ARG A 145 -11.40 4.29 6.86
N LEU A 146 -10.31 5.00 7.17
CA LEU A 146 -9.21 4.43 7.94
C LEU A 146 -9.69 3.94 9.30
N LYS A 147 -10.46 4.75 10.02
CA LYS A 147 -11.05 4.38 11.30
C LYS A 147 -11.91 3.12 11.19
N LEU A 148 -12.83 3.07 10.22
CA LEU A 148 -13.66 1.89 9.98
C LEU A 148 -12.85 0.63 9.70
N SER A 149 -11.76 0.76 8.91
CA SER A 149 -10.89 -0.36 8.59
C SER A 149 -10.14 -0.89 9.83
N ILE A 150 -9.65 0.03 10.69
CA ILE A 150 -9.01 -0.34 11.95
C ILE A 150 -10.02 -1.00 12.92
N GLU A 151 -11.22 -0.45 13.03
CA GLU A 151 -12.27 -1.03 13.88
C GLU A 151 -12.69 -2.43 13.40
N ALA A 152 -12.74 -2.65 12.07
CA ALA A 152 -12.93 -3.98 11.51
C ALA A 152 -11.80 -4.95 11.88
N ALA A 153 -10.55 -4.48 11.86
CA ALA A 153 -9.39 -5.26 12.30
C ALA A 153 -9.47 -5.62 13.79
N MET A 154 -9.84 -4.65 14.64
CA MET A 154 -10.00 -4.87 16.08
C MET A 154 -11.12 -5.86 16.41
N ALA A 155 -12.18 -5.88 15.59
CA ALA A 155 -13.30 -6.81 15.75
C ALA A 155 -12.92 -8.29 15.53
N LEU A 156 -11.79 -8.56 14.87
CA LEU A 156 -11.26 -9.93 14.69
C LEU A 156 -10.72 -10.54 15.99
N GLN A 157 -10.44 -9.72 17.01
CA GLN A 157 -9.96 -10.15 18.32
C GLN A 157 -8.73 -11.10 18.25
N SER A 158 -7.88 -10.93 17.24
CA SER A 158 -6.69 -11.74 17.03
C SER A 158 -5.48 -11.16 17.80
N PRO A 159 -4.60 -12.01 18.35
CA PRO A 159 -3.37 -11.57 19.03
C PRO A 159 -2.26 -11.15 18.07
N LYS A 160 -2.47 -11.25 16.76
CA LYS A 160 -1.48 -10.91 15.75
C LYS A 160 -1.24 -9.40 15.67
N PRO A 161 -0.03 -8.96 15.28
CA PRO A 161 0.26 -7.54 15.12
C PRO A 161 -0.66 -6.91 14.07
N LEU A 162 -1.10 -5.67 14.35
CA LEU A 162 -1.91 -4.87 13.43
C LEU A 162 -1.00 -4.05 12.51
N VAL A 163 -1.11 -4.29 11.21
CA VAL A 163 -0.39 -3.55 10.16
C VAL A 163 -1.38 -2.77 9.32
N VAL A 164 -1.12 -1.48 9.17
CA VAL A 164 -1.94 -0.58 8.37
C VAL A 164 -1.27 -0.34 7.02
N MET A 165 -2.04 -0.50 5.95
CA MET A 165 -1.65 -0.12 4.60
C MET A 165 -2.29 1.22 4.25
N MET A 166 -1.49 2.15 3.75
CA MET A 166 -1.97 3.40 3.14
C MET A 166 -1.30 3.60 1.78
N HIS A 167 -1.99 4.23 0.85
CA HIS A 167 -1.32 4.65 -0.38
C HIS A 167 -0.72 6.04 -0.21
N PHE A 168 -1.52 7.04 0.16
CA PHE A 168 -1.00 8.37 0.47
C PHE A 168 -0.22 8.38 1.79
N PRO A 169 0.85 9.20 1.90
CA PRO A 169 1.63 9.31 3.12
C PRO A 169 0.78 9.73 4.33
N PRO A 170 0.88 9.03 5.47
CA PRO A 170 0.22 9.43 6.72
C PRO A 170 0.91 10.60 7.43
N LEU A 171 2.18 10.84 7.10
CA LEU A 171 3.05 11.88 7.66
C LEU A 171 4.22 12.15 6.71
N PHE A 172 4.93 13.23 6.96
CA PHE A 172 6.16 13.58 6.26
C PHE A 172 7.33 13.73 7.24
N GLU A 173 8.57 13.71 6.73
CA GLU A 173 9.76 13.94 7.56
C GLU A 173 9.70 15.26 8.32
N ALA A 174 9.20 16.32 7.68
CA ALA A 174 9.04 17.64 8.27
C ALA A 174 7.76 17.82 9.10
N GLU A 175 6.75 16.96 8.94
CA GLU A 175 5.44 17.08 9.59
C GLU A 175 4.93 15.70 10.01
N ARG A 176 5.12 15.35 11.28
CA ARG A 176 4.80 14.04 11.82
C ARG A 176 3.50 14.01 12.61
N ASP A 177 3.09 15.14 13.17
CA ASP A 177 1.82 15.30 13.88
C ASP A 177 0.72 15.67 12.88
N THR A 178 -0.01 14.67 12.42
CA THR A 178 -1.10 14.81 11.45
C THR A 178 -2.38 14.21 12.00
N PRO A 179 -3.57 14.59 11.49
CA PRO A 179 -4.81 13.94 11.90
C PRO A 179 -4.79 12.41 11.71
N VAL A 180 -3.99 11.91 10.75
CA VAL A 180 -3.82 10.48 10.51
C VAL A 180 -3.01 9.83 11.62
N THR A 181 -1.85 10.40 11.99
CA THR A 181 -1.02 9.85 13.06
C THR A 181 -1.70 9.95 14.43
N GLU A 182 -2.51 11.00 14.67
CA GLU A 182 -3.34 11.12 15.86
C GLU A 182 -4.41 10.02 15.95
N LEU A 183 -5.03 9.68 14.82
CA LEU A 183 -5.99 8.57 14.78
C LEU A 183 -5.30 7.23 15.02
N LEU A 184 -4.19 6.97 14.32
CA LEU A 184 -3.44 5.72 14.44
C LEU A 184 -2.95 5.45 15.87
N ALA A 185 -2.50 6.50 16.58
CA ALA A 185 -2.01 6.38 17.95
C ALA A 185 -3.08 6.00 18.98
N GLN A 186 -4.36 6.01 18.63
CA GLN A 186 -5.46 5.57 19.49
C GLN A 186 -5.64 4.03 19.48
N TYR A 187 -4.93 3.32 18.62
CA TYR A 187 -5.06 1.88 18.41
C TYR A 187 -3.70 1.18 18.52
N PRO A 188 -3.66 -0.13 18.79
CA PRO A 188 -2.41 -0.89 18.90
C PRO A 188 -1.80 -1.18 17.52
N VAL A 189 -1.61 -0.14 16.71
CA VAL A 189 -0.97 -0.26 15.39
C VAL A 189 0.51 -0.52 15.57
N HIS A 190 1.01 -1.61 15.00
CA HIS A 190 2.41 -1.97 15.04
C HIS A 190 3.23 -1.26 13.95
N THR A 191 2.74 -1.31 12.71
CA THR A 191 3.45 -0.75 11.55
C THR A 191 2.47 -0.16 10.55
N VAL A 192 2.87 0.93 9.91
CA VAL A 192 2.22 1.51 8.75
C VAL A 192 3.16 1.40 7.55
N VAL A 193 2.70 0.80 6.46
CA VAL A 193 3.38 0.83 5.16
C VAL A 193 2.61 1.71 4.20
N TYR A 194 3.33 2.52 3.42
CA TYR A 194 2.69 3.45 2.50
C TYR A 194 3.53 3.68 1.23
N GLY A 195 2.89 4.17 0.17
CA GLY A 195 3.47 4.40 -1.13
C GLY A 195 3.41 5.85 -1.61
N HIS A 196 3.08 6.03 -2.89
CA HIS A 196 2.74 7.30 -3.55
C HIS A 196 3.92 8.24 -3.83
N LEU A 197 4.96 8.27 -3.02
CA LEU A 197 6.10 9.18 -3.19
C LEU A 197 7.14 8.59 -4.13
N HIS A 198 7.44 9.32 -5.20
CA HIS A 198 8.40 8.93 -6.23
C HIS A 198 9.48 9.97 -6.47
N GLY A 199 10.63 9.54 -6.99
CA GLY A 199 11.70 10.41 -7.43
C GLY A 199 12.15 11.40 -6.34
N ALA A 200 12.03 12.70 -6.62
CA ALA A 200 12.40 13.74 -5.64
C ALA A 200 11.50 13.75 -4.40
N GLY A 201 10.25 13.32 -4.52
CA GLY A 201 9.27 13.26 -3.43
C GLY A 201 9.62 12.25 -2.34
N ILE A 202 10.42 11.23 -2.66
CA ILE A 202 10.87 10.20 -1.70
C ILE A 202 11.55 10.83 -0.47
N ARG A 203 12.27 11.94 -0.66
CA ARG A 203 12.97 12.64 0.44
C ARG A 203 12.04 13.24 1.48
N ALA A 204 10.79 13.49 1.14
CA ALA A 204 9.78 13.99 2.07
C ALA A 204 9.15 12.86 2.88
N GLY A 205 9.29 11.60 2.45
CA GLY A 205 8.75 10.44 3.13
C GLY A 205 9.48 10.13 4.43
N PHE A 206 8.71 9.78 5.46
CA PHE A 206 9.24 9.41 6.77
C PHE A 206 9.44 7.89 6.87
N ASN A 207 10.65 7.48 7.25
CA ASN A 207 10.97 6.10 7.59
C ASN A 207 11.50 6.07 9.01
N GLY A 208 10.77 5.47 9.94
CA GLY A 208 11.17 5.45 11.34
C GLY A 208 10.03 5.13 12.27
N GLU A 209 10.20 5.46 13.54
CA GLU A 209 9.20 5.29 14.58
C GLU A 209 8.65 6.65 15.02
N TRP A 210 7.32 6.75 15.14
CA TRP A 210 6.62 7.91 15.66
C TRP A 210 5.42 7.47 16.49
N LYS A 211 5.26 7.98 17.71
CA LYS A 211 4.19 7.59 18.66
C LYS A 211 4.09 6.08 18.89
N GLY A 212 5.24 5.38 18.92
CA GLY A 212 5.28 3.93 19.11
C GLY A 212 4.85 3.10 17.90
N ILE A 213 4.69 3.72 16.73
CA ILE A 213 4.30 3.06 15.48
C ILE A 213 5.45 3.18 14.48
N ARG A 214 5.79 2.08 13.81
CA ARG A 214 6.77 2.09 12.72
C ARG A 214 6.11 2.53 11.42
N TYR A 215 6.75 3.44 10.70
CA TYR A 215 6.32 3.93 9.38
C TYR A 215 7.36 3.58 8.35
N ARG A 216 6.91 3.09 7.20
CA ARG A 216 7.81 2.73 6.10
C ARG A 216 7.22 3.09 4.75
N LEU A 217 7.95 3.93 4.02
CA LEU A 217 7.70 4.17 2.60
C LEU A 217 8.15 2.95 1.80
N VAL A 218 7.26 2.42 0.96
CA VAL A 218 7.50 1.21 0.18
C VAL A 218 7.19 1.37 -1.31
N SER A 219 7.20 2.61 -1.84
CA SER A 219 7.18 2.83 -3.29
C SER A 219 8.36 2.09 -3.92
N CYS A 220 8.15 1.40 -5.01
CA CYS A 220 9.15 0.49 -5.60
C CYS A 220 10.47 1.19 -5.94
N ASP A 221 10.45 2.43 -6.45
CA ASP A 221 11.66 3.21 -6.72
C ASP A 221 12.37 3.71 -5.46
N ALA A 222 11.62 3.93 -4.36
CA ALA A 222 12.21 4.22 -3.04
C ALA A 222 12.95 3.02 -2.45
N LEU A 223 12.62 1.81 -2.90
CA LEU A 223 13.21 0.53 -2.49
C LEU A 223 14.23 -0.01 -3.49
N ASP A 224 14.64 0.77 -4.48
CA ASP A 224 15.50 0.31 -5.59
C ASP A 224 14.91 -0.95 -6.27
N PHE A 225 13.58 -0.99 -6.42
CA PHE A 225 12.81 -2.07 -7.03
C PHE A 225 13.00 -3.45 -6.36
N ARG A 226 13.15 -3.43 -5.03
CA ARG A 226 13.29 -4.62 -4.19
C ARG A 226 12.22 -4.64 -3.10
N LEU A 227 11.81 -5.82 -2.67
CA LEU A 227 10.85 -5.96 -1.59
C LEU A 227 11.47 -5.59 -0.24
N ALA A 228 10.72 -4.84 0.53
CA ALA A 228 11.05 -4.52 1.91
C ALA A 228 10.46 -5.58 2.85
N GLU A 229 11.27 -6.20 3.70
CA GLU A 229 10.77 -7.02 4.78
C GLU A 229 10.22 -6.13 5.90
N VAL A 230 8.99 -6.39 6.33
CA VAL A 230 8.31 -5.68 7.42
C VAL A 230 8.50 -6.47 8.71
N ALA A 231 9.42 -6.01 9.55
CA ALA A 231 9.69 -6.67 10.82
C ALA A 231 8.49 -6.57 11.77
N LEU A 232 7.97 -7.70 12.23
CA LEU A 232 6.83 -7.80 13.15
C LEU A 232 7.25 -8.15 14.59
N LYS A 233 8.55 -8.25 14.85
CA LYS A 233 9.08 -8.54 16.19
C LYS A 233 9.64 -7.26 16.79
N ASP A 234 9.36 -7.09 18.11
CA ASP A 234 9.92 -6.12 19.03
C ASP A 234 9.58 -4.64 18.75
N LEU A 235 8.45 -4.19 19.30
CA LEU A 235 8.29 -2.88 19.93
C LEU A 235 8.38 -3.05 21.44
#